data_8e509b1bf529fc3a40fe4d051a181194
#
_entry.id   8e509b1bf529fc3a40fe4d051a181194
#
_cell.length_a   1.000
_cell.length_b   1.000
_cell.length_c   1.000
_cell.angle_alpha   90.00
_cell.angle_beta   90.00
_cell.angle_gamma   90.00
#
_symmetry.space_group_name_H-M   'P 1'
#
loop_
_entity.id
_entity.type
_entity.pdbx_description
1 polymer ?
#
loop_
_entity_poly.entity_id
_entity_poly.type
_entity_poly.pdbx_seq_one_letter_code
_entity_poly.pdbx_strand_id
1 'polypeptide(L)'
;NALDTINERRALIKKGLGLTIFTVAWNVIEGVIAITAGVLANSVALISFGIDSFVESTSAGVLSWRLAHELNNDSTDGAERAEKLAAKIAGSILLLLAAYIVIDAGRRLFGFGGEAEKSWLGIGLTVISVVVMPFVARAKLKVAAAINSRALRADAMETLACTWLSVATLAGLGLNMAFGWTWADPVSALLIV
;
A
#
# COMPACT_ATOMS: atom_id res chain seq x y z
N ASN A 1 28.26 15.97 -21.62
CA ASN A 1 28.37 17.30 -20.97
C ASN A 1 27.80 17.24 -19.55
N ALA A 2 28.48 17.89 -18.57
CA ALA A 2 28.03 17.84 -17.16
C ALA A 2 26.60 18.41 -16.98
N LEU A 3 26.23 19.39 -17.77
CA LEU A 3 24.89 19.99 -17.79
C LEU A 3 23.82 19.01 -18.28
N ASP A 4 24.13 18.14 -19.24
CA ASP A 4 23.18 17.15 -19.75
C ASP A 4 22.89 16.07 -18.70
N THR A 5 23.92 15.59 -18.00
CA THR A 5 23.77 14.61 -16.89
C THR A 5 22.97 15.17 -15.71
N ILE A 6 23.14 16.47 -15.39
CA ILE A 6 22.35 17.13 -14.33
C ILE A 6 20.88 17.23 -14.74
N ASN A 7 20.61 17.62 -15.99
CA ASN A 7 19.24 17.74 -16.51
C ASN A 7 18.53 16.36 -16.60
N GLU A 8 19.24 15.32 -17.04
CA GLU A 8 18.73 13.96 -17.06
C GLU A 8 18.40 13.45 -15.66
N ARG A 9 19.29 13.69 -14.68
CA ARG A 9 19.02 13.31 -13.29
C ARG A 9 17.80 14.03 -12.72
N ARG A 10 17.66 15.35 -12.96
CA ARG A 10 16.48 16.12 -12.54
C ARG A 10 15.19 15.60 -13.17
N ALA A 11 15.23 15.22 -14.44
CA ALA A 11 14.07 14.62 -15.11
C ALA A 11 13.66 13.29 -14.48
N LEU A 12 14.63 12.45 -14.10
CA LEU A 12 14.37 11.18 -13.42
C LEU A 12 13.80 11.38 -12.01
N ILE A 13 14.31 12.36 -11.24
CA ILE A 13 13.76 12.70 -9.92
C ILE A 13 12.32 13.22 -10.06
N LYS A 14 12.01 14.08 -11.03
CA LYS A 14 10.63 14.51 -11.32
C LYS A 14 9.71 13.33 -11.65
N LYS A 15 10.20 12.38 -12.43
CA LYS A 15 9.45 11.15 -12.74
C LYS A 15 9.21 10.31 -11.49
N GLY A 16 10.23 10.14 -10.64
CA GLY A 16 10.08 9.47 -9.34
C GLY A 16 9.04 10.16 -8.47
N LEU A 17 9.11 11.48 -8.33
CA LEU A 17 8.15 12.30 -7.60
C LEU A 17 6.72 12.13 -8.15
N GLY A 18 6.54 12.14 -9.46
CA GLY A 18 5.23 11.91 -10.08
C GLY A 18 4.65 10.53 -9.75
N LEU A 19 5.50 9.49 -9.75
CA LEU A 19 5.09 8.12 -9.40
C LEU A 19 4.70 8.00 -7.91
N THR A 20 5.45 8.63 -7.00
CA THR A 20 5.12 8.61 -5.57
C THR A 20 3.86 9.41 -5.26
N ILE A 21 3.66 10.57 -5.86
CA ILE A 21 2.41 11.34 -5.73
C ILE A 21 1.21 10.55 -6.27
N PHE A 22 1.37 9.87 -7.41
CA PHE A 22 0.32 8.99 -7.95
C PHE A 22 -0.01 7.88 -6.95
N THR A 23 1.00 7.24 -6.34
CA THR A 23 0.79 6.21 -5.32
C THR A 23 0.02 6.75 -4.12
N VAL A 24 0.39 7.93 -3.60
CA VAL A 24 -0.33 8.57 -2.48
C VAL A 24 -1.80 8.79 -2.84
N ALA A 25 -2.07 9.40 -3.99
CA ALA A 25 -3.44 9.67 -4.41
C ALA A 25 -4.25 8.38 -4.61
N TRP A 26 -3.65 7.39 -5.27
CA TRP A 26 -4.28 6.09 -5.47
C TRP A 26 -4.59 5.40 -4.13
N ASN A 27 -3.60 5.26 -3.24
CA ASN A 27 -3.74 4.56 -1.98
C ASN A 27 -4.73 5.25 -1.02
N VAL A 28 -4.84 6.58 -1.04
CA VAL A 28 -5.87 7.30 -0.28
C VAL A 28 -7.26 6.94 -0.79
N ILE A 29 -7.48 6.96 -2.10
CA ILE A 29 -8.76 6.58 -2.72
C ILE A 29 -9.07 5.10 -2.42
N GLU A 30 -8.09 4.23 -2.63
CA GLU A 30 -8.17 2.80 -2.38
C GLU A 30 -8.50 2.50 -0.92
N GLY A 31 -7.79 3.13 0.02
CA GLY A 31 -8.01 2.95 1.45
C GLY A 31 -9.41 3.35 1.90
N VAL A 32 -9.92 4.49 1.43
CA VAL A 32 -11.29 4.93 1.73
C VAL A 32 -12.31 3.94 1.19
N ILE A 33 -12.17 3.51 -0.07
CA ILE A 33 -13.11 2.58 -0.70
C ILE A 33 -13.02 1.21 -0.03
N ALA A 34 -11.80 0.70 0.22
CA ALA A 34 -11.60 -0.61 0.83
C ALA A 34 -12.15 -0.68 2.25
N ILE A 35 -11.88 0.32 3.11
CA ILE A 35 -12.43 0.36 4.47
C ILE A 35 -13.96 0.46 4.42
N THR A 36 -14.51 1.33 3.59
CA THR A 36 -15.97 1.48 3.48
C THR A 36 -16.62 0.17 3.02
N ALA A 37 -16.10 -0.43 1.96
CA ALA A 37 -16.60 -1.71 1.45
C ALA A 37 -16.40 -2.85 2.46
N GLY A 38 -15.27 -2.84 3.18
CA GLY A 38 -14.96 -3.82 4.22
C GLY A 38 -15.90 -3.76 5.42
N VAL A 39 -16.22 -2.56 5.88
CA VAL A 39 -17.19 -2.35 6.96
C VAL A 39 -18.59 -2.80 6.51
N LEU A 40 -19.02 -2.43 5.31
CA LEU A 40 -20.33 -2.83 4.77
C LEU A 40 -20.45 -4.34 4.54
N ALA A 41 -19.36 -4.99 4.12
CA ALA A 41 -19.32 -6.44 3.86
C ALA A 41 -18.85 -7.25 5.08
N ASN A 42 -18.58 -6.62 6.22
CA ASN A 42 -18.00 -7.29 7.39
C ASN A 42 -16.73 -8.11 7.04
N SER A 43 -15.90 -7.60 6.12
CA SER A 43 -14.68 -8.25 5.62
C SER A 43 -13.45 -7.71 6.33
N VAL A 44 -12.78 -8.57 7.10
CA VAL A 44 -11.53 -8.22 7.81
C VAL A 44 -10.39 -8.03 6.83
N ALA A 45 -10.33 -8.85 5.79
CA ALA A 45 -9.30 -8.74 4.75
C ALA A 45 -9.38 -7.38 4.04
N LEU A 46 -10.59 -6.91 3.71
CA LEU A 46 -10.77 -5.65 3.01
C LEU A 46 -10.47 -4.43 3.90
N ILE A 47 -10.86 -4.47 5.18
CA ILE A 47 -10.52 -3.42 6.15
C ILE A 47 -9.00 -3.35 6.32
N SER A 48 -8.34 -4.51 6.49
CA SER A 48 -6.90 -4.61 6.67
C SER A 48 -6.14 -4.07 5.46
N PHE A 49 -6.56 -4.44 4.26
CA PHE A 49 -6.03 -3.94 3.01
C PHE A 49 -6.16 -2.42 2.88
N GLY A 50 -7.32 -1.87 3.27
CA GLY A 50 -7.54 -0.42 3.24
C GLY A 50 -6.67 0.35 4.24
N ILE A 51 -6.42 -0.20 5.44
CA ILE A 51 -5.53 0.41 6.43
C ILE A 51 -4.09 0.38 5.93
N ASP A 52 -3.64 -0.72 5.32
CA ASP A 52 -2.31 -0.85 4.72
C ASP A 52 -2.09 0.20 3.62
N SER A 53 -3.09 0.45 2.77
CA SER A 53 -3.05 1.52 1.76
C SER A 53 -2.80 2.90 2.37
N PHE A 54 -3.36 3.22 3.55
CA PHE A 54 -3.04 4.47 4.25
C PHE A 54 -1.63 4.49 4.82
N VAL A 55 -1.13 3.37 5.31
CA VAL A 55 0.26 3.26 5.79
C VAL A 55 1.24 3.50 4.65
N GLU A 56 1.03 2.85 3.50
CA GLU A 56 1.84 3.08 2.28
C GLU A 56 1.74 4.54 1.81
N SER A 57 0.55 5.17 1.86
CA SER A 57 0.38 6.59 1.54
C SER A 57 1.25 7.49 2.40
N THR A 58 1.40 7.17 3.69
CA THR A 58 2.22 7.96 4.61
C THR A 58 3.69 7.87 4.24
N SER A 59 4.20 6.69 3.96
CA SER A 59 5.57 6.43 3.52
C SER A 59 5.88 7.14 2.18
N ALA A 60 5.03 6.93 1.18
CA ALA A 60 5.15 7.57 -0.14
C ALA A 60 5.03 9.10 -0.05
N GLY A 61 4.20 9.63 0.85
CA GLY A 61 4.06 11.06 1.10
C GLY A 61 5.35 11.70 1.60
N VAL A 62 6.00 11.09 2.58
CA VAL A 62 7.31 11.54 3.11
C VAL A 62 8.39 11.47 2.03
N LEU A 63 8.41 10.39 1.23
CA LEU A 63 9.33 10.28 0.11
C LEU A 63 9.07 11.35 -0.96
N SER A 64 7.80 11.63 -1.27
CA SER A 64 7.43 12.71 -2.21
C SER A 64 7.96 14.06 -1.74
N TRP A 65 7.80 14.36 -0.44
CA TRP A 65 8.33 15.59 0.13
C TRP A 65 9.86 15.65 0.02
N ARG A 66 10.58 14.56 0.34
CA ARG A 66 12.03 14.45 0.20
C ARG A 66 12.52 14.70 -1.24
N LEU A 67 11.87 14.05 -2.23
CA LEU A 67 12.22 14.23 -3.65
C LEU A 67 11.96 15.66 -4.13
N ALA A 68 10.89 16.31 -3.65
CA ALA A 68 10.60 17.70 -3.95
C ALA A 68 11.68 18.64 -3.40
N HIS A 69 12.17 18.41 -2.17
CA HIS A 69 13.27 19.18 -1.58
C HIS A 69 14.60 18.97 -2.32
N GLU A 70 14.89 17.73 -2.75
CA GLU A 70 16.08 17.46 -3.57
C GLU A 70 16.04 18.21 -4.91
N LEU A 71 14.86 18.38 -5.51
CA LEU A 71 14.70 19.17 -6.75
C LEU A 71 14.95 20.67 -6.54
N ASN A 72 14.64 21.20 -5.36
CA ASN A 72 14.81 22.61 -5.00
C ASN A 72 16.18 22.94 -4.42
N ASN A 73 17.08 21.95 -4.30
CA ASN A 73 18.39 22.06 -3.63
C ASN A 73 18.31 22.49 -2.16
N ASP A 74 17.21 22.18 -1.48
CA ASP A 74 17.01 22.43 -0.06
C ASP A 74 17.68 21.35 0.80
N SER A 75 17.95 21.66 2.08
CA SER A 75 18.49 20.68 3.03
C SER A 75 17.47 19.55 3.28
N THR A 76 17.95 18.30 3.34
CA THR A 76 17.12 17.12 3.57
C THR A 76 17.04 16.67 5.03
N ASP A 77 17.67 17.40 5.94
CA ASP A 77 17.75 17.02 7.38
C ASP A 77 16.37 16.86 8.04
N GLY A 78 15.44 17.77 7.69
CA GLY A 78 14.04 17.66 8.15
C GLY A 78 13.33 16.44 7.58
N ALA A 79 13.63 16.06 6.34
CA ALA A 79 13.03 14.90 5.67
C ALA A 79 13.43 13.58 6.34
N GLU A 80 14.70 13.41 6.77
CA GLU A 80 15.14 12.22 7.47
C GLU A 80 14.46 12.02 8.83
N ARG A 81 14.24 13.11 9.56
CA ARG A 81 13.51 13.06 10.85
C ARG A 81 12.04 12.69 10.64
N ALA A 82 11.40 13.29 9.62
CA ALA A 82 10.02 12.98 9.27
C ALA A 82 9.88 11.52 8.80
N GLU A 83 10.82 11.01 7.99
CA GLU A 83 10.84 9.62 7.55
C GLU A 83 10.94 8.64 8.74
N LYS A 84 11.84 8.90 9.70
CA LYS A 84 11.96 8.08 10.91
C LYS A 84 10.70 8.13 11.78
N LEU A 85 10.08 9.29 11.90
CA LEU A 85 8.82 9.43 12.67
C LEU A 85 7.66 8.73 11.96
N ALA A 86 7.52 8.93 10.66
CA ALA A 86 6.49 8.26 9.85
C ALA A 86 6.65 6.73 9.91
N ALA A 87 7.88 6.20 9.78
CA ALA A 87 8.15 4.77 9.90
C ALA A 87 7.79 4.22 11.29
N LYS A 88 8.05 4.95 12.36
CA LYS A 88 7.64 4.54 13.72
C LYS A 88 6.13 4.51 13.89
N ILE A 89 5.44 5.55 13.42
CA ILE A 89 3.98 5.64 13.50
C ILE A 89 3.36 4.52 12.66
N ALA A 90 3.78 4.37 11.41
CA ALA A 90 3.32 3.32 10.51
C ALA A 90 3.56 1.93 11.10
N GLY A 91 4.77 1.62 11.57
CA GLY A 91 5.08 0.35 12.22
C GLY A 91 4.25 0.08 13.47
N SER A 92 3.95 1.11 14.27
CA SER A 92 3.08 0.96 15.44
C SER A 92 1.63 0.65 15.04
N ILE A 93 1.11 1.32 14.01
CA ILE A 93 -0.24 1.07 13.46
C ILE A 93 -0.32 -0.36 12.91
N LEU A 94 0.68 -0.79 12.12
CA LEU A 94 0.73 -2.14 11.56
C LEU A 94 0.78 -3.22 12.65
N LEU A 95 1.55 -3.02 13.73
CA LEU A 95 1.59 -3.97 14.85
C LEU A 95 0.24 -4.08 15.58
N LEU A 96 -0.44 -2.95 15.82
CA LEU A 96 -1.78 -2.95 16.42
C LEU A 96 -2.81 -3.59 15.48
N LEU A 97 -2.73 -3.32 14.19
CA LEU A 97 -3.55 -3.93 13.17
C LEU A 97 -3.32 -5.45 13.11
N ALA A 98 -2.05 -5.87 13.11
CA ALA A 98 -1.69 -7.29 13.14
C ALA A 98 -2.31 -8.02 14.33
N ALA A 99 -2.19 -7.46 15.53
CA ALA A 99 -2.81 -8.01 16.73
C ALA A 99 -4.34 -8.08 16.59
N TYR A 100 -4.98 -7.04 16.07
CA TYR A 100 -6.42 -7.02 15.82
C TYR A 100 -6.83 -8.12 14.82
N ILE A 101 -6.13 -8.21 13.68
CA ILE A 101 -6.44 -9.20 12.63
C ILE A 101 -6.30 -10.63 13.17
N VAL A 102 -5.21 -10.93 13.87
CA VAL A 102 -4.99 -12.28 14.44
C VAL A 102 -6.11 -12.65 15.41
N ILE A 103 -6.52 -11.73 16.26
CA ILE A 103 -7.60 -11.97 17.22
C ILE A 103 -8.94 -12.13 16.51
N ASP A 104 -9.30 -11.22 15.62
CA ASP A 104 -10.62 -11.22 14.96
C ASP A 104 -10.75 -12.37 13.95
N ALA A 105 -9.73 -12.61 13.12
CA ALA A 105 -9.70 -13.74 12.20
C ALA A 105 -9.71 -15.08 12.96
N GLY A 106 -8.95 -15.17 14.04
CA GLY A 106 -8.99 -16.35 14.92
C GLY A 106 -10.40 -16.60 15.45
N ARG A 107 -11.04 -15.59 16.03
CA ARG A 107 -12.43 -15.72 16.54
C ARG A 107 -13.41 -16.20 15.45
N ARG A 108 -13.33 -15.65 14.23
CA ARG A 108 -14.18 -16.04 13.11
C ARG A 108 -13.96 -17.48 12.66
N LEU A 109 -12.69 -17.94 12.61
CA LEU A 109 -12.35 -19.32 12.27
C LEU A 109 -12.86 -20.34 13.30
N PHE A 110 -12.98 -19.93 14.58
CA PHE A 110 -13.59 -20.75 15.63
C PHE A 110 -15.12 -20.59 15.73
N GLY A 111 -15.76 -19.92 14.79
CA GLY A 111 -17.20 -19.73 14.75
C GLY A 111 -17.73 -18.60 15.63
N PHE A 112 -16.86 -17.72 16.14
CA PHE A 112 -17.25 -16.55 16.92
C PHE A 112 -17.11 -15.29 16.07
N GLY A 113 -18.21 -14.73 15.60
CA GLY A 113 -18.22 -13.49 14.82
C GLY A 113 -19.15 -13.56 13.63
N GLY A 114 -19.32 -12.41 12.96
CA GLY A 114 -20.11 -12.32 11.73
C GLY A 114 -19.37 -12.90 10.54
N GLU A 115 -20.11 -13.47 9.62
CA GLU A 115 -19.56 -13.91 8.33
C GLU A 115 -19.31 -12.72 7.40
N ALA A 116 -18.29 -12.83 6.55
CA ALA A 116 -18.03 -11.85 5.52
C ALA A 116 -19.06 -11.97 4.40
N GLU A 117 -19.67 -10.84 4.04
CA GLU A 117 -20.62 -10.74 2.95
C GLU A 117 -19.91 -10.54 1.60
N LYS A 118 -20.63 -10.76 0.52
CA LYS A 118 -20.11 -10.58 -0.84
C LYS A 118 -19.92 -9.09 -1.15
N SER A 119 -18.71 -8.70 -1.58
CA SER A 119 -18.38 -7.31 -1.91
C SER A 119 -17.91 -7.19 -3.37
N TRP A 120 -18.80 -6.80 -4.26
CA TRP A 120 -18.43 -6.51 -5.65
C TRP A 120 -17.49 -5.32 -5.78
N LEU A 121 -17.68 -4.32 -4.92
CA LEU A 121 -16.85 -3.12 -4.90
C LEU A 121 -15.43 -3.46 -4.43
N GLY A 122 -15.29 -4.32 -3.42
CA GLY A 122 -14.00 -4.83 -2.96
C GLY A 122 -13.27 -5.63 -4.04
N ILE A 123 -13.99 -6.52 -4.75
CA ILE A 123 -13.40 -7.29 -5.86
C ILE A 123 -12.95 -6.36 -6.98
N GLY A 124 -13.79 -5.42 -7.42
CA GLY A 124 -13.42 -4.47 -8.46
C GLY A 124 -12.17 -3.66 -8.12
N LEU A 125 -12.13 -3.17 -6.88
CA LEU A 125 -10.98 -2.40 -6.36
C LEU A 125 -9.69 -3.23 -6.37
N THR A 126 -9.72 -4.43 -5.76
CA THR A 126 -8.54 -5.30 -5.67
C THR A 126 -8.06 -5.79 -7.04
N VAL A 127 -8.96 -6.06 -7.98
CA VAL A 127 -8.60 -6.38 -9.38
C VAL A 127 -7.82 -5.23 -10.02
N ILE A 128 -8.29 -3.99 -9.87
CA ILE A 128 -7.59 -2.82 -10.42
C ILE A 128 -6.20 -2.69 -9.78
N SER A 129 -6.09 -2.86 -8.47
CA SER A 129 -4.80 -2.78 -7.76
C SER A 129 -3.82 -3.87 -8.17
N VAL A 130 -4.26 -5.12 -8.32
CA VAL A 130 -3.43 -6.24 -8.83
C VAL A 130 -2.89 -5.92 -10.22
N VAL A 131 -3.63 -5.19 -11.06
CA VAL A 131 -3.17 -4.82 -12.40
C VAL A 131 -2.27 -3.58 -12.36
N VAL A 132 -2.68 -2.52 -11.69
CA VAL A 132 -2.02 -1.19 -11.73
C VAL A 132 -0.72 -1.18 -10.93
N MET A 133 -0.73 -1.70 -9.70
CA MET A 133 0.41 -1.59 -8.78
C MET A 133 1.71 -2.24 -9.26
N PRO A 134 1.72 -3.40 -9.92
CA PRO A 134 2.95 -3.96 -10.47
C PRO A 134 3.63 -3.08 -11.52
N PHE A 135 2.84 -2.37 -12.33
CA PHE A 135 3.40 -1.43 -13.32
C PHE A 135 4.03 -0.22 -12.65
N VAL A 136 3.35 0.34 -11.63
CA VAL A 136 3.86 1.46 -10.83
C VAL A 136 5.16 1.06 -10.13
N ALA A 137 5.17 -0.08 -9.45
CA ALA A 137 6.34 -0.60 -8.75
C ALA A 137 7.55 -0.80 -9.69
N ARG A 138 7.34 -1.40 -10.87
CA ARG A 138 8.40 -1.57 -11.87
C ARG A 138 8.90 -0.23 -12.39
N ALA A 139 8.02 0.75 -12.59
CA ALA A 139 8.41 2.09 -13.00
C ALA A 139 9.25 2.79 -11.93
N LYS A 140 8.84 2.70 -10.66
CA LYS A 140 9.61 3.20 -9.49
C LYS A 140 10.99 2.53 -9.41
N LEU A 141 11.08 1.20 -9.55
CA LEU A 141 12.35 0.45 -9.50
C LEU A 141 13.32 0.89 -10.60
N LYS A 142 12.83 1.13 -11.82
CA LYS A 142 13.66 1.65 -12.92
C LYS A 142 14.22 3.02 -12.61
N VAL A 143 13.40 3.92 -12.08
CA VAL A 143 13.85 5.27 -11.69
C VAL A 143 14.82 5.19 -10.52
N ALA A 144 14.50 4.39 -9.49
CA ALA A 144 15.34 4.19 -8.31
C ALA A 144 16.75 3.70 -8.68
N ALA A 145 16.85 2.76 -9.62
CA ALA A 145 18.14 2.28 -10.13
C ALA A 145 18.90 3.37 -10.88
N ALA A 146 18.21 4.15 -11.72
CA ALA A 146 18.85 5.20 -12.53
C ALA A 146 19.41 6.36 -11.67
N ILE A 147 18.72 6.75 -10.59
CA ILE A 147 19.18 7.82 -9.67
C ILE A 147 19.93 7.31 -8.46
N ASN A 148 20.11 5.97 -8.33
CA ASN A 148 20.72 5.29 -7.18
C ASN A 148 20.04 5.66 -5.83
N SER A 149 18.71 5.74 -5.82
CA SER A 149 17.92 6.09 -4.63
C SER A 149 17.46 4.86 -3.87
N ARG A 150 17.99 4.66 -2.65
CA ARG A 150 17.57 3.58 -1.74
C ARG A 150 16.14 3.78 -1.25
N ALA A 151 15.76 5.03 -0.96
CA ALA A 151 14.43 5.36 -0.47
C ALA A 151 13.34 5.06 -1.51
N LEU A 152 13.54 5.48 -2.78
CA LEU A 152 12.59 5.17 -3.85
C LEU A 152 12.54 3.66 -4.16
N ARG A 153 13.65 2.94 -3.96
CA ARG A 153 13.67 1.48 -4.08
C ARG A 153 12.87 0.80 -2.97
N ALA A 154 12.96 1.29 -1.73
CA ALA A 154 12.18 0.77 -0.61
C ALA A 154 10.69 0.99 -0.85
N ASP A 155 10.28 2.21 -1.23
CA ASP A 155 8.90 2.55 -1.58
C ASP A 155 8.36 1.70 -2.75
N ALA A 156 9.19 1.38 -3.74
CA ALA A 156 8.80 0.46 -4.82
C ALA A 156 8.58 -0.98 -4.33
N MET A 157 9.32 -1.43 -3.32
CA MET A 157 9.13 -2.74 -2.69
C MET A 157 7.86 -2.77 -1.84
N GLU A 158 7.50 -1.68 -1.15
CA GLU A 158 6.21 -1.53 -0.46
C GLU A 158 5.06 -1.65 -1.46
N THR A 159 5.13 -0.96 -2.61
CA THR A 159 4.13 -1.08 -3.69
C THR A 159 4.02 -2.51 -4.25
N LEU A 160 5.11 -3.29 -4.31
CA LEU A 160 5.06 -4.71 -4.66
C LEU A 160 4.41 -5.55 -3.56
N ALA A 161 4.68 -5.26 -2.29
CA ALA A 161 4.00 -5.91 -1.18
C ALA A 161 2.49 -5.64 -1.23
N CYS A 162 2.06 -4.40 -1.46
CA CYS A 162 0.66 -4.04 -1.66
C CYS A 162 0.00 -4.84 -2.80
N THR A 163 0.74 -5.10 -3.89
CA THR A 163 0.27 -6.00 -4.96
C THR A 163 -0.03 -7.41 -4.44
N TRP A 164 0.85 -7.97 -3.61
CA TRP A 164 0.63 -9.28 -2.99
C TRP A 164 -0.59 -9.27 -2.07
N LEU A 165 -0.73 -8.23 -1.24
CA LEU A 165 -1.89 -8.07 -0.35
C LEU A 165 -3.20 -7.96 -1.14
N SER A 166 -3.17 -7.24 -2.27
CA SER A 166 -4.31 -7.18 -3.21
C SER A 166 -4.69 -8.56 -3.74
N VAL A 167 -3.70 -9.39 -4.10
CA VAL A 167 -3.95 -10.77 -4.56
C VAL A 167 -4.55 -11.62 -3.44
N ALA A 168 -4.02 -11.53 -2.22
CA ALA A 168 -4.55 -12.27 -1.06
C ALA A 168 -6.01 -11.87 -0.75
N THR A 169 -6.28 -10.56 -0.71
CA THR A 169 -7.63 -10.02 -0.48
C THR A 169 -8.59 -10.45 -1.60
N LEU A 170 -8.16 -10.34 -2.86
CA LEU A 170 -8.96 -10.78 -4.02
C LEU A 170 -9.27 -12.28 -3.97
N ALA A 171 -8.31 -13.10 -3.56
CA ALA A 171 -8.52 -14.54 -3.40
C ALA A 171 -9.58 -14.83 -2.32
N GLY A 172 -9.50 -14.18 -1.15
CA GLY A 172 -10.49 -14.33 -0.08
C GLY A 172 -11.89 -13.91 -0.49
N LEU A 173 -12.02 -12.73 -1.07
CA LEU A 173 -13.30 -12.21 -1.56
C LEU A 173 -13.85 -13.05 -2.71
N GLY A 174 -12.99 -13.49 -3.65
CA GLY A 174 -13.36 -14.30 -4.80
C GLY A 174 -13.85 -15.68 -4.39
N LEU A 175 -13.16 -16.35 -3.46
CA LEU A 175 -13.59 -17.65 -2.92
C LEU A 175 -14.91 -17.55 -2.15
N ASN A 176 -15.09 -16.48 -1.36
CA ASN A 176 -16.35 -16.23 -0.67
C ASN A 176 -17.49 -15.97 -1.69
N MET A 177 -17.20 -15.22 -2.76
CA MET A 177 -18.22 -14.93 -3.77
C MET A 177 -18.59 -16.16 -4.61
N ALA A 178 -17.62 -16.95 -5.05
CA ALA A 178 -17.83 -18.09 -5.95
C ALA A 178 -18.41 -19.31 -5.23
N PHE A 179 -17.93 -19.60 -4.03
CA PHE A 179 -18.21 -20.84 -3.31
C PHE A 179 -18.94 -20.63 -1.98
N GLY A 180 -19.13 -19.38 -1.53
CA GLY A 180 -19.69 -19.08 -0.22
C GLY A 180 -18.76 -19.44 0.94
N TRP A 181 -17.44 -19.49 0.71
CA TRP A 181 -16.45 -19.83 1.72
C TRP A 181 -16.14 -18.64 2.60
N THR A 182 -16.97 -18.43 3.62
CA THR A 182 -16.85 -17.30 4.55
C THR A 182 -15.55 -17.31 5.36
N TRP A 183 -14.94 -18.50 5.57
CA TRP A 183 -13.64 -18.67 6.20
C TRP A 183 -12.45 -18.14 5.33
N ALA A 184 -12.66 -17.97 4.02
CA ALA A 184 -11.61 -17.50 3.12
C ALA A 184 -11.19 -16.05 3.41
N ASP A 185 -12.11 -15.20 3.85
CA ASP A 185 -11.83 -13.81 4.25
C ASP A 185 -10.88 -13.73 5.46
N PRO A 186 -11.17 -14.34 6.63
CA PRO A 186 -10.23 -14.30 7.74
C PRO A 186 -8.90 -14.99 7.46
N VAL A 187 -8.86 -16.03 6.63
CA VAL A 187 -7.60 -16.64 6.19
C VAL A 187 -6.80 -15.68 5.32
N SER A 188 -7.44 -14.98 4.39
CA SER A 188 -6.78 -13.95 3.60
C SER A 188 -6.25 -12.80 4.46
N ALA A 189 -7.02 -12.37 5.45
CA ALA A 189 -6.56 -11.37 6.42
C ALA A 189 -5.30 -11.80 7.17
N LEU A 190 -5.20 -13.08 7.55
CA LEU A 190 -3.99 -13.64 8.18
C LEU A 190 -2.78 -13.71 7.22
N LEU A 191 -2.98 -13.78 5.92
CA LEU A 191 -1.90 -13.71 4.93
C LEU A 191 -1.39 -12.29 4.70
N ILE A 192 -2.13 -11.27 5.13
CA ILE A 192 -1.78 -9.85 5.07
C ILE A 192 -0.86 -9.46 6.25
N VAL A 193 -0.93 -10.16 7.36
CA VAL A 193 -0.17 -9.92 8.59
C VAL A 193 1.16 -10.66 8.60
#